data_8db87d68a6177adbe91a454540570876
#
_entry.id   8db87d68a6177adbe91a454540570876
#
_cell.length_a   1.000
_cell.length_b   1.000
_cell.length_c   1.000
_cell.angle_alpha   90.00
_cell.angle_beta   90.00
_cell.angle_gamma   90.00
#
_symmetry.space_group_name_H-M   'P 1'
#
loop_
_entity.id
_entity.type
_entity.pdbx_description
1 polymer ?
#
loop_
_entity_poly.entity_id
_entity_poly.type
_entity_poly.pdbx_seq_one_letter_code
_entity_poly.pdbx_strand_id
1 'polypeptide(L)'
;MLSGLYSPICCIHGGWIDSWPIENGRLVGLEKYLKMIRDAGIIPGVACHNGEKLAIIDEGGYDVSVFATPVNKIGFYMFPSQDSILKAIGKTDKPVIAIKPLASGRFDEGRIYDWLKWVFEQKGVSAICIGFMSREEAEEDIQHVKNILNIP
;
A
#
# COMPACT_ATOMS: atom_id res chain seq x y z
N MET A 1 -0.12 11.20 -20.78
CA MET A 1 1.23 10.64 -20.99
C MET A 1 1.46 9.30 -20.27
N LEU A 2 0.39 8.62 -19.79
CA LEU A 2 0.47 7.25 -19.23
C LEU A 2 0.06 6.17 -20.25
N SER A 3 -0.46 6.56 -21.40
CA SER A 3 -1.04 5.67 -22.43
C SER A 3 -0.04 4.75 -23.16
N GLY A 4 1.24 4.79 -22.82
CA GLY A 4 2.25 3.88 -23.36
C GLY A 4 2.83 2.92 -22.33
N LEU A 5 2.42 3.03 -21.06
CA LEU A 5 2.87 2.14 -20.00
C LEU A 5 1.82 1.07 -19.76
N TYR A 6 2.20 -0.19 -19.89
CA TYR A 6 1.36 -1.32 -19.46
C TYR A 6 1.35 -1.38 -17.92
N SER A 7 0.66 -0.42 -17.30
CA SER A 7 0.44 -0.42 -15.86
C SER A 7 -1.06 -0.37 -15.61
N PRO A 8 -1.66 -1.45 -15.10
CA PRO A 8 -3.10 -1.47 -14.84
C PRO A 8 -3.51 -0.58 -13.67
N ILE A 9 -2.59 -0.23 -12.78
CA ILE A 9 -2.85 0.53 -11.54
C ILE A 9 -1.92 1.75 -11.48
N CYS A 10 -2.48 2.91 -11.11
CA CYS A 10 -1.71 4.11 -10.79
C CYS A 10 -2.13 4.64 -9.42
N CYS A 11 -1.21 4.60 -8.45
CA CYS A 11 -1.43 5.19 -7.13
C CYS A 11 -0.90 6.61 -7.07
N ILE A 12 -1.72 7.55 -6.58
CA ILE A 12 -1.25 8.89 -6.21
C ILE A 12 -0.25 8.76 -5.08
N HIS A 13 0.91 9.41 -5.23
CA HIS A 13 2.05 9.22 -4.32
C HIS A 13 1.74 9.63 -2.88
N GLY A 14 2.20 8.81 -1.92
CA GLY A 14 1.93 9.01 -0.49
C GLY A 14 2.38 10.34 0.06
N GLY A 15 3.53 10.86 -0.38
CA GLY A 15 4.01 12.17 0.07
C GLY A 15 3.07 13.33 -0.28
N TRP A 16 2.29 13.22 -1.36
CA TRP A 16 1.25 14.20 -1.68
C TRP A 16 0.02 13.99 -0.81
N ILE A 17 -0.49 12.77 -0.77
CA ILE A 17 -1.67 12.43 0.04
C ILE A 17 -1.46 12.80 1.51
N ASP A 18 -0.31 12.48 2.08
CA ASP A 18 0.00 12.78 3.48
C ASP A 18 0.08 14.29 3.77
N SER A 19 0.49 15.09 2.78
CA SER A 19 0.60 16.55 2.92
C SER A 19 -0.70 17.31 2.62
N TRP A 20 -1.67 16.71 1.91
CA TRP A 20 -2.88 17.42 1.52
C TRP A 20 -3.79 17.74 2.71
N PRO A 21 -4.41 18.94 2.71
CA PRO A 21 -5.31 19.32 3.78
C PRO A 21 -6.62 18.52 3.75
N ILE A 22 -7.17 18.36 4.93
CA ILE A 22 -8.52 17.83 5.12
C ILE A 22 -9.43 19.01 5.44
N GLU A 23 -10.45 19.21 4.65
CA GLU A 23 -11.48 20.23 4.86
C GLU A 23 -12.86 19.57 4.88
N ASN A 24 -13.64 19.85 5.89
CA ASN A 24 -14.97 19.25 6.09
C ASN A 24 -14.97 17.70 5.99
N GLY A 25 -13.94 17.05 6.52
CA GLY A 25 -13.80 15.59 6.50
C GLY A 25 -13.38 15.00 5.14
N ARG A 26 -12.91 15.81 4.20
CA ARG A 26 -12.50 15.37 2.85
C ARG A 26 -11.09 15.87 2.49
N LEU A 27 -10.33 15.09 1.74
CA LEU A 27 -9.07 15.56 1.14
C LEU A 27 -9.37 16.47 -0.05
N VAL A 28 -8.81 17.68 0.00
CA VAL A 28 -9.05 18.70 -1.02
C VAL A 28 -8.38 18.30 -2.33
N GLY A 29 -9.17 18.24 -3.41
CA GLY A 29 -8.67 18.05 -4.78
C GLY A 29 -8.34 16.63 -5.18
N LEU A 30 -8.55 15.62 -4.30
CA LEU A 30 -8.26 14.22 -4.60
C LEU A 30 -9.04 13.70 -5.82
N GLU A 31 -10.31 14.06 -5.93
CA GLU A 31 -11.22 13.62 -7.00
C GLU A 31 -10.68 13.93 -8.40
N LYS A 32 -10.09 15.11 -8.57
CA LYS A 32 -9.53 15.55 -9.86
C LYS A 32 -8.47 14.57 -10.38
N TYR A 33 -7.56 14.13 -9.51
CA TYR A 33 -6.47 13.25 -9.91
C TYR A 33 -6.94 11.81 -10.11
N LEU A 34 -7.87 11.33 -9.28
CA LEU A 34 -8.48 10.02 -9.46
C LEU A 34 -9.23 9.96 -10.80
N LYS A 35 -10.00 11.00 -11.12
CA LYS A 35 -10.68 11.10 -12.41
C LYS A 35 -9.69 11.10 -13.58
N MET A 36 -8.58 11.82 -13.51
CA MET A 36 -7.56 11.83 -14.57
C MET A 36 -6.97 10.44 -14.81
N ILE A 37 -6.74 9.65 -13.75
CA ILE A 37 -6.25 8.28 -13.85
C ILE A 37 -7.31 7.40 -14.50
N ARG A 38 -8.57 7.52 -14.07
CA ARG A 38 -9.69 6.75 -14.60
C ARG A 38 -9.96 7.04 -16.07
N ASP A 39 -9.95 8.31 -16.46
CA ASP A 39 -10.16 8.75 -17.84
C ASP A 39 -9.04 8.25 -18.78
N ALA A 40 -7.85 7.97 -18.25
CA ALA A 40 -6.75 7.35 -18.99
C ALA A 40 -6.90 5.82 -19.13
N GLY A 41 -8.00 5.23 -18.64
CA GLY A 41 -8.25 3.79 -18.67
C GLY A 41 -7.43 2.99 -17.64
N ILE A 42 -6.91 3.66 -16.60
CA ILE A 42 -6.04 3.08 -15.57
C ILE A 42 -6.84 2.97 -14.26
N ILE A 43 -6.56 1.94 -13.47
CA ILE A 43 -7.19 1.74 -12.17
C ILE A 43 -6.62 2.76 -11.17
N PRO A 44 -7.44 3.68 -10.61
CA PRO A 44 -6.95 4.67 -9.67
C PRO A 44 -6.72 4.07 -8.29
N GLY A 45 -5.57 4.38 -7.73
CA GLY A 45 -5.19 4.03 -6.37
C GLY A 45 -4.67 5.22 -5.59
N VAL A 46 -4.53 5.03 -4.29
CA VAL A 46 -3.94 6.00 -3.36
C VAL A 46 -2.87 5.31 -2.53
N ALA A 47 -1.67 5.91 -2.51
CA ALA A 47 -0.66 5.57 -1.51
C ALA A 47 -0.80 6.53 -0.31
N CYS A 48 -0.77 6.02 0.92
CA CYS A 48 -0.93 6.81 2.13
C CYS A 48 -0.15 6.18 3.27
N HIS A 49 0.57 6.99 4.07
CA HIS A 49 1.30 6.52 5.25
C HIS A 49 0.54 6.78 6.55
N ASN A 50 -0.64 7.41 6.47
CA ASN A 50 -1.44 7.80 7.62
C ASN A 50 -2.78 7.04 7.64
N GLY A 51 -3.01 6.22 8.68
CA GLY A 51 -4.20 5.38 8.80
C GLY A 51 -5.49 6.16 8.96
N GLU A 52 -5.45 7.34 9.61
CA GLU A 52 -6.63 8.19 9.76
C GLU A 52 -7.04 8.80 8.41
N LYS A 53 -6.07 9.26 7.61
CA LYS A 53 -6.34 9.74 6.24
C LYS A 53 -6.85 8.63 5.33
N LEU A 54 -6.29 7.43 5.45
CA LEU A 54 -6.75 6.27 4.70
C LEU A 54 -8.23 5.98 5.00
N ALA A 55 -8.62 6.00 6.27
CA ALA A 55 -10.01 5.84 6.69
C ALA A 55 -10.92 6.95 6.13
N ILE A 56 -10.50 8.22 6.18
CA ILE A 56 -11.23 9.36 5.60
C ILE A 56 -11.42 9.18 4.09
N ILE A 57 -10.39 8.71 3.37
CA ILE A 57 -10.48 8.48 1.93
C ILE A 57 -11.44 7.32 1.63
N ASP A 58 -11.35 6.24 2.39
CA ASP A 58 -12.19 5.06 2.21
C ASP A 58 -13.67 5.36 2.46
N GLU A 59 -13.99 6.02 3.57
CA GLU A 59 -15.34 6.42 3.96
C GLU A 59 -15.88 7.60 3.13
N GLY A 60 -15.01 8.41 2.54
CA GLY A 60 -15.34 9.62 1.80
C GLY A 60 -15.98 9.41 0.42
N GLY A 61 -16.13 8.18 -0.05
CA GLY A 61 -16.78 7.87 -1.33
C GLY A 61 -15.97 8.31 -2.57
N TYR A 62 -14.66 8.40 -2.46
CA TYR A 62 -13.76 8.66 -3.58
C TYR A 62 -13.68 7.47 -4.54
N ASP A 63 -13.46 7.73 -5.84
CA ASP A 63 -13.21 6.69 -6.86
C ASP A 63 -11.81 6.06 -6.71
N VAL A 64 -11.54 5.51 -5.53
CA VAL A 64 -10.33 4.75 -5.24
C VAL A 64 -10.64 3.26 -5.35
N SER A 65 -9.86 2.55 -6.15
CA SER A 65 -10.02 1.10 -6.35
C SER A 65 -9.01 0.27 -5.58
N VAL A 66 -7.89 0.86 -5.14
CA VAL A 66 -6.82 0.17 -4.42
C VAL A 66 -6.07 1.13 -3.51
N PHE A 67 -5.67 0.65 -2.36
CA PHE A 67 -4.77 1.37 -1.45
C PHE A 67 -3.37 0.78 -1.47
N ALA A 68 -2.35 1.63 -1.28
CA ALA A 68 -0.99 1.22 -0.98
C ALA A 68 -0.55 1.89 0.33
N THR A 69 -0.15 1.11 1.32
CA THR A 69 0.21 1.64 2.64
C THR A 69 1.33 0.82 3.28
N PRO A 70 2.22 1.41 4.08
CA PRO A 70 3.22 0.64 4.81
C PRO A 70 2.56 -0.37 5.74
N VAL A 71 3.03 -1.62 5.67
CA VAL A 71 2.67 -2.67 6.63
C VAL A 71 3.93 -3.46 6.97
N ASN A 72 4.44 -3.31 8.18
CA ASN A 72 5.63 -4.02 8.65
C ASN A 72 5.63 -4.21 10.18
N LYS A 73 6.40 -5.15 10.66
CA LYS A 73 6.41 -5.58 12.07
C LYS A 73 6.79 -4.49 13.08
N ILE A 74 7.57 -3.48 12.66
CA ILE A 74 8.10 -2.45 13.58
C ILE A 74 7.39 -1.11 13.47
N GLY A 75 6.30 -1.00 12.67
CA GLY A 75 5.56 0.24 12.49
C GLY A 75 6.32 1.33 11.71
N PHE A 76 7.35 0.96 10.94
CA PHE A 76 8.14 1.91 10.16
C PHE A 76 7.29 2.60 9.11
N TYR A 77 7.25 3.94 9.15
CA TYR A 77 6.40 4.79 8.30
C TYR A 77 4.89 4.52 8.42
N MET A 78 4.43 3.93 9.51
CA MET A 78 3.02 3.70 9.80
C MET A 78 2.52 4.76 10.77
N PHE A 79 1.83 5.79 10.29
CA PHE A 79 1.40 6.95 11.08
C PHE A 79 -0.12 6.93 11.36
N PRO A 80 -0.56 7.51 12.48
CA PRO A 80 0.23 7.93 13.65
C PRO A 80 0.80 6.74 14.42
N SER A 81 0.36 5.52 14.13
CA SER A 81 0.83 4.26 14.74
C SER A 81 0.59 3.08 13.82
N GLN A 82 1.25 1.95 14.10
CA GLN A 82 1.00 0.67 13.43
C GLN A 82 -0.48 0.27 13.55
N ASP A 83 -1.04 0.37 14.74
CA ASP A 83 -2.44 0.08 15.04
C ASP A 83 -3.41 0.89 14.18
N SER A 84 -3.14 2.17 13.94
CA SER A 84 -3.97 3.03 13.10
C SER A 84 -4.04 2.52 11.66
N ILE A 85 -2.90 2.15 11.07
CA ILE A 85 -2.85 1.58 9.72
C ILE A 85 -3.57 0.23 9.69
N LEU A 86 -3.25 -0.69 10.62
CA LEU A 86 -3.85 -2.02 10.64
C LEU A 86 -5.37 -1.97 10.83
N LYS A 87 -5.86 -1.05 11.66
CA LYS A 87 -7.29 -0.82 11.84
C LYS A 87 -7.96 -0.29 10.57
N ALA A 88 -7.32 0.64 9.86
CA ALA A 88 -7.86 1.20 8.63
C ALA A 88 -7.93 0.14 7.52
N ILE A 89 -6.85 -0.59 7.27
CA ILE A 89 -6.83 -1.63 6.22
C ILE A 89 -7.71 -2.83 6.56
N GLY A 90 -7.92 -3.13 7.84
CA GLY A 90 -8.80 -4.22 8.28
C GLY A 90 -10.30 -3.91 8.14
N LYS A 91 -10.67 -2.65 7.86
CA LYS A 91 -12.05 -2.18 7.68
C LYS A 91 -12.46 -1.99 6.23
N THR A 92 -11.50 -1.63 5.37
CA THR A 92 -11.79 -1.41 3.95
C THR A 92 -12.11 -2.70 3.21
N ASP A 93 -13.04 -2.63 2.26
CA ASP A 93 -13.32 -3.73 1.33
C ASP A 93 -12.45 -3.66 0.06
N LYS A 94 -11.61 -2.62 -0.06
CA LYS A 94 -10.73 -2.44 -1.21
C LYS A 94 -9.43 -3.23 -1.04
N PRO A 95 -8.86 -3.75 -2.14
CA PRO A 95 -7.53 -4.37 -2.10
C PRO A 95 -6.47 -3.44 -1.54
N VAL A 96 -5.60 -3.96 -0.69
CA VAL A 96 -4.47 -3.22 -0.12
C VAL A 96 -3.15 -3.84 -0.54
N ILE A 97 -2.29 -3.02 -1.14
CA ILE A 97 -0.90 -3.35 -1.42
C ILE A 97 -0.05 -2.89 -0.23
N ALA A 98 0.51 -3.83 0.51
CA ALA A 98 1.44 -3.52 1.58
C ALA A 98 2.80 -3.09 0.99
N ILE A 99 3.19 -1.85 1.23
CA ILE A 99 4.52 -1.33 0.88
C ILE A 99 5.43 -1.35 2.10
N LYS A 100 6.76 -1.32 1.87
CA LYS A 100 7.79 -1.39 2.94
C LYS A 100 7.62 -2.59 3.89
N PRO A 101 7.29 -3.80 3.41
CA PRO A 101 7.07 -4.97 4.29
C PRO A 101 8.31 -5.32 5.11
N LEU A 102 9.51 -5.06 4.59
CA LEU A 102 10.80 -5.25 5.24
C LEU A 102 11.37 -3.96 5.88
N ALA A 103 10.50 -2.96 6.16
CA ALA A 103 10.85 -1.71 6.82
C ALA A 103 12.09 -0.99 6.24
N SER A 104 12.30 -1.07 4.91
CA SER A 104 13.44 -0.49 4.19
C SER A 104 14.80 -0.98 4.73
N GLY A 105 14.96 -2.27 4.91
CA GLY A 105 16.18 -2.91 5.38
C GLY A 105 16.41 -2.87 6.90
N ARG A 106 15.36 -2.55 7.70
CA ARG A 106 15.42 -2.54 9.17
C ARG A 106 14.91 -3.84 9.78
N PHE A 107 15.03 -4.92 9.07
CA PHE A 107 14.66 -6.26 9.52
C PHE A 107 15.90 -7.07 9.89
N ASP A 108 15.69 -8.16 10.60
CA ASP A 108 16.72 -9.17 10.85
C ASP A 108 16.79 -10.08 9.62
N GLU A 109 17.90 -10.04 8.88
CA GLU A 109 18.09 -10.75 7.61
C GLU A 109 17.82 -12.26 7.71
N GLY A 110 18.09 -12.89 8.85
CA GLY A 110 17.78 -14.30 9.08
C GLY A 110 16.27 -14.62 9.21
N ARG A 111 15.39 -13.61 9.06
CA ARG A 111 13.94 -13.73 9.33
C ARG A 111 13.03 -13.16 8.26
N ILE A 112 13.50 -13.00 7.03
CA ILE A 112 12.71 -12.42 5.91
C ILE A 112 11.37 -13.17 5.79
N TYR A 113 11.38 -14.50 5.77
CA TYR A 113 10.18 -15.32 5.72
C TYR A 113 9.16 -14.95 6.81
N ASP A 114 9.60 -14.82 8.06
CA ASP A 114 8.73 -14.48 9.20
C ASP A 114 8.14 -13.07 9.10
N TRP A 115 8.89 -12.14 8.50
CA TRP A 115 8.42 -10.78 8.26
C TRP A 115 7.36 -10.74 7.18
N LEU A 116 7.61 -11.38 6.05
CA LEU A 116 6.66 -11.44 4.94
C LEU A 116 5.40 -12.20 5.33
N LYS A 117 5.55 -13.32 6.04
CA LYS A 117 4.43 -14.08 6.57
C LYS A 117 3.55 -13.21 7.47
N TRP A 118 4.16 -12.51 8.43
CA TRP A 118 3.41 -11.60 9.32
C TRP A 118 2.63 -10.54 8.53
N VAL A 119 3.18 -9.99 7.45
CA VAL A 119 2.48 -9.01 6.61
C VAL A 119 1.24 -9.61 5.96
N PHE A 120 1.34 -10.82 5.40
CA PHE A 120 0.20 -11.50 4.79
C PHE A 120 -0.85 -11.97 5.80
N GLU A 121 -0.48 -12.15 7.07
CA GLU A 121 -1.42 -12.46 8.15
C GLU A 121 -2.26 -11.24 8.58
N GLN A 122 -1.89 -10.02 8.16
CA GLN A 122 -2.68 -8.83 8.50
C GLN A 122 -3.96 -8.78 7.68
N LYS A 123 -5.10 -8.62 8.36
CA LYS A 123 -6.40 -8.49 7.71
C LYS A 123 -6.40 -7.29 6.74
N GLY A 124 -6.83 -7.51 5.52
CA GLY A 124 -6.95 -6.49 4.47
C GLY A 124 -5.78 -6.48 3.49
N VAL A 125 -4.62 -7.05 3.81
CA VAL A 125 -3.51 -7.12 2.86
C VAL A 125 -3.84 -8.10 1.74
N SER A 126 -3.76 -7.62 0.49
CA SER A 126 -4.04 -8.39 -0.72
C SER A 126 -2.78 -8.69 -1.54
N ALA A 127 -1.77 -7.83 -1.43
CA ALA A 127 -0.50 -7.96 -2.14
C ALA A 127 0.61 -7.22 -1.39
N ILE A 128 1.85 -7.47 -1.77
CA ILE A 128 3.01 -6.74 -1.26
C ILE A 128 3.81 -6.11 -2.40
N CYS A 129 4.51 -5.01 -2.09
CA CYS A 129 5.48 -4.39 -2.97
C CYS A 129 6.81 -4.27 -2.23
N ILE A 130 7.82 -4.99 -2.73
CA ILE A 130 9.17 -5.05 -2.15
C ILE A 130 10.15 -4.39 -3.11
N GLY A 131 11.12 -3.63 -2.57
CA GLY A 131 12.26 -3.14 -3.31
C GLY A 131 13.45 -4.09 -3.14
N PHE A 132 14.18 -4.36 -4.21
CA PHE A 132 15.33 -5.25 -4.25
C PHE A 132 16.59 -4.47 -4.65
N MET A 133 17.75 -4.90 -4.16
CA MET A 133 19.06 -4.38 -4.56
C MET A 133 19.77 -5.32 -5.54
N SER A 134 19.35 -6.59 -5.62
CA SER A 134 19.90 -7.56 -6.54
C SER A 134 18.80 -8.50 -7.08
N ARG A 135 19.16 -9.27 -8.11
CA ARG A 135 18.30 -10.31 -8.66
C ARG A 135 18.13 -11.49 -7.68
N GLU A 136 19.20 -11.81 -6.98
CA GLU A 136 19.23 -12.90 -6.00
C GLU A 136 18.26 -12.62 -4.85
N GLU A 137 18.26 -11.38 -4.32
CA GLU A 137 17.28 -10.94 -3.30
C GLU A 137 15.84 -11.07 -3.83
N ALA A 138 15.60 -10.66 -5.07
CA ALA A 138 14.27 -10.76 -5.67
C ALA A 138 13.81 -12.22 -5.80
N GLU A 139 14.68 -13.13 -6.24
CA GLU A 139 14.39 -14.55 -6.38
C GLU A 139 14.11 -15.20 -5.01
N GLU A 140 14.88 -14.85 -3.98
CA GLU A 140 14.68 -15.33 -2.60
C GLU A 140 13.35 -14.87 -2.02
N ASP A 141 13.06 -13.57 -2.09
CA ASP A 141 11.80 -13.02 -1.56
C ASP A 141 10.58 -13.56 -2.29
N ILE A 142 10.64 -13.73 -3.62
CA ILE A 142 9.59 -14.38 -4.40
C ILE A 142 9.37 -15.81 -3.91
N GLN A 143 10.43 -16.57 -3.66
CA GLN A 143 10.29 -17.94 -3.16
C GLN A 143 9.68 -17.98 -1.76
N HIS A 144 10.03 -17.04 -0.88
CA HIS A 144 9.39 -16.91 0.43
C HIS A 144 7.89 -16.63 0.30
N VAL A 145 7.50 -15.71 -0.57
CA VAL A 145 6.09 -15.39 -0.83
C VAL A 145 5.33 -16.59 -1.39
N LYS A 146 5.91 -17.29 -2.36
CA LYS A 146 5.31 -18.51 -2.92
C LYS A 146 5.05 -19.55 -1.83
N ASN A 147 6.01 -19.77 -0.94
CA ASN A 147 5.87 -20.71 0.18
C ASN A 147 4.78 -20.27 1.18
N ILE A 148 4.70 -18.95 1.48
CA ILE A 148 3.68 -18.40 2.39
C ILE A 148 2.26 -18.58 1.81
N LEU A 149 2.11 -18.35 0.51
CA LEU A 149 0.82 -18.39 -0.17
C LEU A 149 0.46 -19.78 -0.74
N ASN A 150 1.34 -20.79 -0.57
CA ASN A 150 1.21 -22.13 -1.16
C ASN A 150 0.99 -22.09 -2.68
N ILE A 151 1.73 -21.23 -3.38
CA ILE A 151 1.70 -21.08 -4.84
C ILE A 151 2.89 -21.85 -5.44
N PRO A 152 2.68 -22.61 -6.54
CA PRO A 152 3.74 -23.37 -7.21
C PRO A 152 4.84 -22.52 -7.85
#